data_7b252a90a4fa19620fd54cb4cd5f34b1
#
_entry.id   7b252a90a4fa19620fd54cb4cd5f34b1
#
_cell.length_a   1.000
_cell.length_b   1.000
_cell.length_c   1.000
_cell.angle_alpha   90.00
_cell.angle_beta   90.00
_cell.angle_gamma   90.00
#
_symmetry.space_group_name_H-M   'P 1'
#
loop_
_entity.id
_entity.type
_entity.pdbx_description
1 polymer ?
#
loop_
_entity_poly.entity_id
_entity_poly.type
_entity_poly.pdbx_seq_one_letter_code
_entity_poly.pdbx_strand_id
1 'polypeptide(L)'
;MMPVNVFGVIVYAQIEDSKDKMLTTGQINSNLKDEDGNTIWLLSGKWKSNLFTNAKFNHTNPAKFSATINMVMANGSSPHEHKVSHFTLTNMSTQNNSTVYEGYLSVSMKLGPVFAIPVMIGNFQNETISISLEPLEGITSDQMDVISHFQNKPISGTFTK
;
A
#
# COMPACT_ATOMS: atom_id res chain seq x y z
N MET A 1 8.12 -45.37 -9.32
CA MET A 1 7.27 -44.53 -10.21
C MET A 1 6.40 -43.56 -9.46
N MET A 2 5.71 -43.96 -8.41
CA MET A 2 4.91 -43.11 -7.53
C MET A 2 5.67 -42.00 -6.77
N PRO A 3 6.95 -42.20 -6.36
CA PRO A 3 7.66 -41.19 -5.55
C PRO A 3 7.93 -39.86 -6.27
N VAL A 4 8.06 -39.85 -7.59
CA VAL A 4 8.42 -38.65 -8.37
C VAL A 4 7.29 -37.62 -8.39
N ASN A 5 6.04 -38.07 -8.45
CA ASN A 5 4.88 -37.18 -8.45
C ASN A 5 4.63 -36.55 -7.07
N VAL A 6 4.93 -37.26 -6.01
CA VAL A 6 4.84 -36.76 -4.65
C VAL A 6 5.90 -35.68 -4.38
N PHE A 7 7.11 -35.88 -4.93
CA PHE A 7 8.18 -34.88 -4.83
C PHE A 7 7.83 -33.57 -5.56
N GLY A 8 7.21 -33.64 -6.74
CA GLY A 8 6.77 -32.48 -7.48
C GLY A 8 5.73 -31.66 -6.72
N VAL A 9 4.77 -32.30 -6.10
CA VAL A 9 3.73 -31.63 -5.30
C VAL A 9 4.31 -30.96 -4.05
N ILE A 10 5.25 -31.63 -3.36
CA ILE A 10 5.92 -31.05 -2.17
C ILE A 10 6.74 -29.82 -2.53
N VAL A 11 7.46 -29.82 -3.65
CA VAL A 11 8.23 -28.68 -4.12
C VAL A 11 7.34 -27.51 -4.47
N TYR A 12 6.18 -27.75 -5.08
CA TYR A 12 5.20 -26.70 -5.37
C TYR A 12 4.64 -26.06 -4.11
N ALA A 13 4.25 -26.85 -3.13
CA ALA A 13 3.76 -26.36 -1.84
C ALA A 13 4.82 -25.53 -1.09
N GLN A 14 6.08 -25.93 -1.12
CA GLN A 14 7.19 -25.18 -0.52
C GLN A 14 7.47 -23.85 -1.21
N ILE A 15 7.33 -23.77 -2.53
CA ILE A 15 7.50 -22.52 -3.29
C ILE A 15 6.37 -21.53 -2.99
N GLU A 16 5.14 -22.00 -2.88
CA GLU A 16 4.00 -21.15 -2.49
C GLU A 16 4.14 -20.63 -1.06
N ASP A 17 4.49 -21.48 -0.12
CA ASP A 17 4.70 -21.12 1.28
C ASP A 17 5.86 -20.11 1.43
N SER A 18 6.93 -20.24 0.63
CA SER A 18 8.03 -19.28 0.65
C SER A 18 7.66 -17.92 0.04
N LYS A 19 6.75 -17.86 -0.93
CA LYS A 19 6.25 -16.61 -1.49
C LYS A 19 5.41 -15.82 -0.47
N ASP A 20 4.54 -16.50 0.28
CA ASP A 20 3.73 -15.87 1.33
C ASP A 20 4.59 -15.39 2.51
N LYS A 21 5.68 -16.08 2.83
CA LYS A 21 6.63 -15.69 3.89
C LYS A 21 7.48 -14.47 3.54
N MET A 22 7.51 -14.05 2.28
CA MET A 22 8.26 -12.85 1.84
C MET A 22 7.45 -11.56 1.93
N LEU A 23 6.18 -11.61 2.34
CA LEU A 23 5.35 -10.44 2.53
C LEU A 23 5.49 -9.90 3.94
N THR A 24 5.76 -8.61 4.06
CA THR A 24 5.61 -7.89 5.32
C THR A 24 4.20 -7.32 5.43
N THR A 25 3.71 -7.21 6.64
CA THR A 25 2.38 -6.70 6.96
C THR A 25 2.44 -5.60 8.00
N GLY A 26 1.40 -4.81 8.06
CA GLY A 26 1.27 -3.79 9.08
C GLY A 26 -0.14 -3.22 9.20
N GLN A 27 -0.26 -2.22 10.04
CA GLN A 27 -1.51 -1.54 10.34
C GLN A 27 -1.50 -0.14 9.73
N ILE A 28 -2.66 0.31 9.27
CA ILE A 28 -2.93 1.72 8.99
C ILE A 28 -3.48 2.33 10.28
N ASN A 29 -2.91 3.45 10.68
CA ASN A 29 -3.39 4.24 11.80
C ASN A 29 -3.01 5.69 11.53
N SER A 30 -3.97 6.46 11.05
CA SER A 30 -3.73 7.81 10.57
C SER A 30 -4.96 8.69 10.83
N ASN A 31 -4.72 9.97 11.03
CA ASN A 31 -5.77 10.96 11.18
C ASN A 31 -5.59 12.04 10.12
N LEU A 32 -6.68 12.39 9.46
CA LEU A 32 -6.70 13.55 8.57
C LEU A 32 -7.29 14.73 9.31
N LYS A 33 -6.56 15.86 9.32
CA LYS A 33 -6.90 17.06 10.05
C LYS A 33 -7.24 18.20 9.11
N ASP A 34 -8.09 19.12 9.57
CA ASP A 34 -8.35 20.39 8.89
C ASP A 34 -7.19 21.38 9.07
N GLU A 35 -7.35 22.58 8.53
CA GLU A 35 -6.34 23.64 8.61
C GLU A 35 -6.15 24.14 10.06
N ASP A 36 -7.15 23.99 10.92
CA ASP A 36 -7.09 24.36 12.33
C ASP A 36 -6.52 23.25 13.22
N GLY A 37 -6.16 22.10 12.64
CA GLY A 37 -5.57 20.97 13.35
C GLY A 37 -6.59 20.02 13.99
N ASN A 38 -7.88 20.20 13.72
CA ASN A 38 -8.93 19.31 14.23
C ASN A 38 -9.00 18.05 13.39
N THR A 39 -9.08 16.88 14.02
CA THR A 39 -9.26 15.62 13.31
C THR A 39 -10.64 15.56 12.66
N ILE A 40 -10.67 15.40 11.33
CA ILE A 40 -11.90 15.22 10.56
C ILE A 40 -12.14 13.74 10.28
N TRP A 41 -11.11 13.00 9.86
CA TRP A 41 -11.20 11.60 9.52
C TRP A 41 -10.24 10.75 10.34
N LEU A 42 -10.74 9.61 10.81
CA LEU A 42 -9.95 8.54 11.41
C LEU A 42 -9.75 7.44 10.37
N LEU A 43 -8.50 7.09 10.09
CA LEU A 43 -8.12 6.04 9.15
C LEU A 43 -7.53 4.86 9.92
N SER A 44 -8.04 3.66 9.62
CA SER A 44 -7.53 2.41 10.16
C SER A 44 -7.51 1.35 9.07
N GLY A 45 -6.80 0.26 9.29
CA GLY A 45 -6.77 -0.82 8.33
C GLY A 45 -5.48 -1.62 8.38
N LYS A 46 -5.21 -2.32 7.29
CA LYS A 46 -4.05 -3.21 7.16
C LYS A 46 -3.40 -3.02 5.81
N TRP A 47 -2.09 -3.22 5.77
CA TRP A 47 -1.33 -3.28 4.52
C TRP A 47 -0.46 -4.54 4.48
N LYS A 48 -0.08 -4.93 3.26
CA LYS A 48 0.91 -5.99 3.00
C LYS A 48 1.74 -5.65 1.78
N SER A 49 3.01 -6.05 1.79
CA SER A 49 3.95 -5.70 0.73
C SER A 49 5.17 -6.61 0.73
N ASN A 50 5.79 -6.76 -0.44
CA ASN A 50 7.13 -7.33 -0.59
C ASN A 50 8.22 -6.25 -0.81
N LEU A 51 7.86 -4.97 -0.76
CA LEU A 51 8.80 -3.87 -0.99
C LEU A 51 9.93 -3.83 0.03
N PHE A 52 9.65 -4.21 1.26
CA PHE A 52 10.55 -4.01 2.40
C PHE A 52 11.44 -5.23 2.67
N THR A 53 11.46 -6.17 1.76
CA THR A 53 12.40 -7.28 1.73
C THR A 53 13.60 -6.88 0.85
N ASN A 54 14.77 -7.48 1.07
CA ASN A 54 15.95 -7.24 0.23
C ASN A 54 15.87 -7.92 -1.15
N ALA A 55 14.67 -8.30 -1.59
CA ALA A 55 14.45 -8.95 -2.86
C ALA A 55 14.57 -7.97 -4.02
N LYS A 56 15.14 -8.44 -5.12
CA LYS A 56 15.15 -7.69 -6.39
C LYS A 56 13.83 -7.93 -7.13
N PHE A 57 13.25 -6.86 -7.65
CA PHE A 57 12.01 -6.94 -8.42
C PHE A 57 12.29 -7.12 -9.90
N ASN A 58 11.52 -8.01 -10.55
CA ASN A 58 11.56 -8.29 -11.97
C ASN A 58 10.22 -8.87 -12.45
N HIS A 59 10.15 -9.39 -13.69
CA HIS A 59 8.91 -9.96 -14.22
C HIS A 59 8.39 -11.19 -13.46
N THR A 60 9.28 -11.98 -12.86
CA THR A 60 8.90 -13.17 -12.08
C THR A 60 8.65 -12.86 -10.61
N ASN A 61 9.19 -11.76 -10.12
CA ASN A 61 8.99 -11.26 -8.75
C ASN A 61 8.65 -9.76 -8.80
N PRO A 62 7.44 -9.39 -9.21
CA PRO A 62 7.06 -7.98 -9.28
C PRO A 62 6.90 -7.37 -7.88
N ALA A 63 7.18 -6.09 -7.78
CA ALA A 63 6.89 -5.32 -6.57
C ALA A 63 5.39 -5.31 -6.28
N LYS A 64 5.00 -5.53 -5.03
CA LYS A 64 3.60 -5.61 -4.60
C LYS A 64 3.37 -4.76 -3.36
N PHE A 65 2.29 -4.02 -3.40
CA PHE A 65 1.74 -3.31 -2.25
C PHE A 65 0.22 -3.33 -2.33
N SER A 66 -0.42 -3.65 -1.22
CA SER A 66 -1.88 -3.56 -1.11
C SER A 66 -2.28 -3.12 0.29
N ALA A 67 -3.42 -2.47 0.41
CA ALA A 67 -3.96 -2.04 1.68
C ALA A 67 -5.48 -2.01 1.66
N THR A 68 -6.06 -2.13 2.84
CA THR A 68 -7.46 -1.82 3.10
C THR A 68 -7.50 -0.66 4.09
N ILE A 69 -8.16 0.42 3.71
CA ILE A 69 -8.25 1.64 4.50
C ILE A 69 -9.71 1.88 4.86
N ASN A 70 -10.00 1.79 6.14
CA ASN A 70 -11.31 2.15 6.69
C ASN A 70 -11.27 3.60 7.12
N MET A 71 -12.25 4.37 6.69
CA MET A 71 -12.41 5.78 7.05
C MET A 71 -13.71 5.99 7.80
N VAL A 72 -13.66 6.77 8.85
CA VAL A 72 -14.83 7.24 9.58
C VAL A 72 -14.59 8.67 10.03
N MET A 73 -15.62 9.52 9.99
CA MET A 73 -15.50 10.86 10.51
C MET A 73 -15.27 10.84 12.03
N ALA A 74 -14.62 11.86 12.56
CA ALA A 74 -14.29 11.94 13.99
C ALA A 74 -15.55 11.84 14.90
N ASN A 75 -16.72 12.22 14.39
CA ASN A 75 -18.00 12.07 15.09
C ASN A 75 -18.65 10.69 14.93
N GLY A 76 -17.98 9.75 14.27
CA GLY A 76 -18.47 8.39 14.02
C GLY A 76 -19.35 8.24 12.76
N SER A 77 -19.61 9.29 12.02
CA SER A 77 -20.44 9.25 10.81
C SER A 77 -19.67 8.88 9.56
N SER A 78 -20.39 8.54 8.49
CA SER A 78 -19.86 8.25 7.14
C SER A 78 -18.76 7.17 7.09
N PRO A 79 -18.95 6.01 7.75
CA PRO A 79 -17.97 4.93 7.66
C PRO A 79 -17.95 4.35 6.25
N HIS A 80 -16.75 4.17 5.69
CA HIS A 80 -16.53 3.54 4.39
C HIS A 80 -15.13 2.96 4.27
N GLU A 81 -14.92 2.13 3.25
CA GLU A 81 -13.66 1.42 3.04
C GLU A 81 -13.12 1.68 1.63
N HIS A 82 -11.81 1.80 1.52
CA HIS A 82 -11.08 1.82 0.27
C HIS A 82 -10.11 0.65 0.21
N LYS A 83 -10.03 0.00 -0.95
CA LYS A 83 -9.00 -1.00 -1.26
C LYS A 83 -7.96 -0.39 -2.17
N VAL A 84 -6.71 -0.54 -1.77
CA VAL A 84 -5.52 -0.12 -2.51
C VAL A 84 -4.90 -1.37 -3.13
N SER A 85 -4.67 -1.34 -4.44
CA SER A 85 -4.18 -2.49 -5.20
C SER A 85 -3.45 -2.08 -6.48
N HIS A 86 -3.00 -3.07 -7.27
CA HIS A 86 -2.37 -2.85 -8.58
C HIS A 86 -1.15 -1.93 -8.52
N PHE A 87 -0.31 -2.10 -7.50
CA PHE A 87 0.91 -1.30 -7.38
C PHE A 87 1.91 -1.65 -8.48
N THR A 88 2.49 -0.64 -9.11
CA THR A 88 3.59 -0.75 -10.07
C THR A 88 4.71 0.15 -9.61
N LEU A 89 5.89 -0.43 -9.34
CA LEU A 89 7.08 0.31 -8.94
C LEU A 89 7.75 0.95 -10.16
N THR A 90 8.07 2.25 -10.08
CA THR A 90 8.79 2.98 -11.13
C THR A 90 10.17 3.43 -10.69
N ASN A 91 10.36 3.75 -9.41
CA ASN A 91 11.64 4.21 -8.87
C ASN A 91 11.77 3.88 -7.39
N MET A 92 13.00 3.74 -6.94
CA MET A 92 13.32 3.52 -5.53
C MET A 92 14.56 4.35 -5.18
N SER A 93 14.51 5.06 -4.05
CA SER A 93 15.64 5.83 -3.54
C SER A 93 15.79 5.66 -2.04
N THR A 94 17.04 5.64 -1.56
CA THR A 94 17.36 5.51 -0.14
C THR A 94 18.14 6.74 0.32
N GLN A 95 17.73 7.33 1.42
CA GLN A 95 18.36 8.47 2.03
C GLN A 95 18.17 8.43 3.56
N ASN A 96 19.27 8.55 4.34
CA ASN A 96 19.25 8.67 5.80
C ASN A 96 18.39 7.58 6.51
N ASN A 97 18.61 6.30 6.21
CA ASN A 97 17.89 5.15 6.77
C ASN A 97 16.39 5.10 6.40
N SER A 98 15.95 5.90 5.47
CA SER A 98 14.62 5.79 4.89
C SER A 98 14.71 5.41 3.41
N THR A 99 13.76 4.64 2.94
CA THR A 99 13.64 4.26 1.53
C THR A 99 12.28 4.72 1.03
N VAL A 100 12.29 5.35 -0.14
CA VAL A 100 11.07 5.83 -0.81
C VAL A 100 10.88 5.02 -2.09
N TYR A 101 9.69 4.50 -2.26
CA TYR A 101 9.24 3.74 -3.43
C TYR A 101 8.22 4.57 -4.18
N GLU A 102 8.52 4.92 -5.41
CA GLU A 102 7.62 5.68 -6.28
C GLU A 102 6.93 4.73 -7.26
N GLY A 103 5.70 5.00 -7.57
CA GLY A 103 4.96 4.18 -8.53
C GLY A 103 3.53 4.66 -8.73
N TYR A 104 2.71 3.73 -9.15
CA TYR A 104 1.29 3.92 -9.40
C TYR A 104 0.49 2.83 -8.71
N LEU A 105 -0.71 3.16 -8.27
CA LEU A 105 -1.64 2.18 -7.69
C LEU A 105 -3.10 2.53 -8.02
N SER A 106 -3.99 1.62 -7.64
CA SER A 106 -5.43 1.80 -7.80
C SER A 106 -6.09 1.94 -6.43
N VAL A 107 -7.12 2.75 -6.37
CA VAL A 107 -7.95 2.91 -5.17
C VAL A 107 -9.41 2.67 -5.54
N SER A 108 -10.10 1.84 -4.77
CA SER A 108 -11.53 1.62 -4.94
C SER A 108 -12.31 2.85 -4.47
N MET A 109 -13.20 3.33 -5.30
CA MET A 109 -14.10 4.46 -5.01
C MET A 109 -15.54 4.01 -5.18
N LYS A 110 -16.50 4.84 -4.77
CA LYS A 110 -17.93 4.52 -4.82
C LYS A 110 -18.42 4.16 -6.24
N LEU A 111 -17.91 4.85 -7.25
CA LEU A 111 -18.29 4.63 -8.66
C LEU A 111 -17.41 3.60 -9.38
N GLY A 112 -16.49 2.98 -8.69
CA GLY A 112 -15.57 2.00 -9.22
C GLY A 112 -14.11 2.36 -8.96
N PRO A 113 -13.17 1.46 -9.27
CA PRO A 113 -11.74 1.71 -9.02
C PRO A 113 -11.20 2.80 -9.94
N VAL A 114 -10.31 3.63 -9.39
CA VAL A 114 -9.52 4.61 -10.14
C VAL A 114 -8.10 4.09 -10.23
N PHE A 115 -7.58 3.95 -11.45
CA PHE A 115 -6.29 3.33 -11.74
C PHE A 115 -5.17 4.35 -11.91
N ALA A 116 -3.94 3.86 -11.81
CA ALA A 116 -2.71 4.59 -12.12
C ALA A 116 -2.56 5.90 -11.36
N ILE A 117 -2.93 5.91 -10.08
CA ILE A 117 -2.74 7.07 -9.21
C ILE A 117 -1.28 7.12 -8.79
N PRO A 118 -0.56 8.23 -9.03
CA PRO A 118 0.83 8.36 -8.59
C PRO A 118 0.94 8.29 -7.08
N VAL A 119 1.93 7.54 -6.58
CA VAL A 119 2.12 7.31 -5.15
C VAL A 119 3.60 7.30 -4.78
N MET A 120 3.89 7.77 -3.58
CA MET A 120 5.16 7.55 -2.89
C MET A 120 4.89 6.77 -1.60
N ILE A 121 5.62 5.67 -1.41
CA ILE A 121 5.56 4.88 -0.18
C ILE A 121 6.92 4.99 0.51
N GLY A 122 6.94 5.61 1.69
CA GLY A 122 8.14 5.74 2.50
C GLY A 122 8.22 4.65 3.56
N ASN A 123 9.41 4.06 3.71
CA ASN A 123 9.74 3.16 4.80
C ASN A 123 10.77 3.84 5.71
N PHE A 124 10.43 4.01 6.97
CA PHE A 124 11.27 4.65 7.97
C PHE A 124 11.74 3.58 8.98
N GLN A 125 12.95 3.05 8.75
CA GLN A 125 13.65 2.12 9.66
C GLN A 125 12.86 0.83 9.96
N ASN A 126 12.01 0.36 9.03
CA ASN A 126 11.11 -0.79 9.23
C ASN A 126 10.20 -0.67 10.47
N GLU A 127 9.89 0.53 10.90
CA GLU A 127 8.97 0.82 12.01
C GLU A 127 7.67 1.44 11.54
N THR A 128 7.77 2.42 10.63
CA THR A 128 6.62 3.15 10.08
C THR A 128 6.66 3.22 8.57
N ILE A 129 5.48 3.30 7.97
CA ILE A 129 5.32 3.63 6.55
C ILE A 129 4.51 4.90 6.39
N SER A 130 4.71 5.56 5.26
CA SER A 130 3.92 6.70 4.81
C SER A 130 3.47 6.45 3.38
N ILE A 131 2.17 6.58 3.12
CA ILE A 131 1.59 6.45 1.78
C ILE A 131 1.11 7.82 1.35
N SER A 132 1.72 8.40 0.32
CA SER A 132 1.38 9.73 -0.19
C SER A 132 0.92 9.61 -1.65
N LEU A 133 -0.33 9.94 -1.91
CA LEU A 133 -0.83 10.08 -3.26
C LEU A 133 -0.37 11.43 -3.83
N GLU A 134 0.20 11.42 -5.04
CA GLU A 134 0.93 12.57 -5.58
C GLU A 134 0.14 13.28 -6.68
N PRO A 135 -0.19 14.57 -6.51
CA PRO A 135 -0.88 15.35 -7.54
C PRO A 135 0.08 15.79 -8.65
N LEU A 136 0.61 14.83 -9.41
CA LEU A 136 1.54 15.11 -10.50
C LEU A 136 0.83 15.78 -11.67
N GLU A 137 1.61 16.49 -12.49
CA GLU A 137 1.12 17.08 -13.74
C GLU A 137 0.59 15.99 -14.68
N GLY A 138 -0.53 16.26 -15.35
CA GLY A 138 -1.11 15.36 -16.34
C GLY A 138 -2.05 14.28 -15.79
N ILE A 139 -2.32 14.25 -14.48
CA ILE A 139 -3.30 13.31 -13.92
C ILE A 139 -4.74 13.69 -14.35
N THR A 140 -5.62 12.69 -14.34
CA THR A 140 -7.04 12.87 -14.68
C THR A 140 -7.81 13.51 -13.52
N SER A 141 -9.03 14.01 -13.81
CA SER A 141 -9.93 14.52 -12.77
C SER A 141 -10.30 13.43 -11.76
N ASP A 142 -10.53 12.19 -12.20
CA ASP A 142 -10.85 11.08 -11.31
C ASP A 142 -9.68 10.75 -10.35
N GLN A 143 -8.45 10.80 -10.85
CA GLN A 143 -7.25 10.63 -10.02
C GLN A 143 -7.12 11.77 -9.00
N MET A 144 -7.38 13.02 -9.43
CA MET A 144 -7.35 14.17 -8.53
C MET A 144 -8.45 14.07 -7.46
N ASP A 145 -9.63 13.56 -7.78
CA ASP A 145 -10.72 13.36 -6.82
C ASP A 145 -10.31 12.37 -5.72
N VAL A 146 -9.59 11.30 -6.07
CA VAL A 146 -9.06 10.36 -5.08
C VAL A 146 -8.04 11.06 -4.16
N ILE A 147 -7.09 11.79 -4.73
CA ILE A 147 -6.08 12.51 -3.96
C ILE A 147 -6.73 13.51 -3.00
N SER A 148 -7.72 14.26 -3.48
CA SER A 148 -8.48 15.21 -2.69
C SER A 148 -9.31 14.55 -1.59
N HIS A 149 -9.81 13.33 -1.83
CA HIS A 149 -10.55 12.55 -0.84
C HIS A 149 -9.69 12.25 0.39
N PHE A 150 -8.40 12.01 0.19
CA PHE A 150 -7.42 11.87 1.28
C PHE A 150 -6.76 13.21 1.66
N GLN A 151 -7.33 14.33 1.24
CA GLN A 151 -6.88 15.69 1.55
C GLN A 151 -5.45 16.00 1.09
N ASN A 152 -4.93 15.26 0.10
CA ASN A 152 -3.53 15.39 -0.34
C ASN A 152 -2.54 15.31 0.83
N LYS A 153 -2.83 14.45 1.82
CA LYS A 153 -2.01 14.24 3.02
C LYS A 153 -1.51 12.81 3.10
N PRO A 154 -0.34 12.58 3.70
CA PRO A 154 0.18 11.22 3.87
C PRO A 154 -0.69 10.39 4.82
N ILE A 155 -0.82 9.11 4.49
CA ILE A 155 -1.48 8.10 5.32
C ILE A 155 -0.38 7.32 6.03
N SER A 156 -0.43 7.26 7.34
CA SER A 156 0.59 6.63 8.16
C SER A 156 0.22 5.21 8.55
N GLY A 157 1.23 4.37 8.69
CA GLY A 157 1.07 3.01 9.17
C GLY A 157 2.30 2.51 9.93
N THR A 158 2.15 1.35 10.54
CA THR A 158 3.22 0.68 11.29
C THR A 158 3.41 -0.73 10.80
N PHE A 159 4.62 -1.27 11.01
CA PHE A 159 4.93 -2.67 10.74
C PHE A 159 4.37 -3.55 11.87
N THR A 160 3.86 -4.73 11.51
CA THR A 160 3.53 -5.76 12.49
C THR A 160 4.83 -6.39 12.99
N LYS A 161 4.99 -6.48 14.29
CA LYS A 161 6.14 -7.11 14.95
C LYS A 161 5.89 -8.60 15.15
#